data_6b84cec44ca1cd0da652a4f84206cffd
#
_entry.id   6b84cec44ca1cd0da652a4f84206cffd
#
_cell.length_a   1.000
_cell.length_b   1.000
_cell.length_c   1.000
_cell.angle_alpha   90.00
_cell.angle_beta   90.00
_cell.angle_gamma   90.00
#
_symmetry.space_group_name_H-M   'P 1'
#
loop_
_entity.id
_entity.type
_entity.pdbx_description
1 polymer ?
#
loop_
_entity_poly.entity_id
_entity_poly.type
_entity_poly.pdbx_seq_one_letter_code
_entity_poly.pdbx_strand_id
1 'polypeptide(L)'
;MNLLSAENITKTFTGRKLFSNASFYLQEGEKVGIVGINGTGKSTLLKMLAGLEEPDAGEITKANHAVIRYLPQMPEFGEEETVLESVLVTAHRKNQADASGEDYQMWNLESKAKSMLTRLGVYNFEEKTKNLSGGERKRLALVAVLLTPCDILLLDEPTNHLDADMAEWLEGYLKGFKGTLIMVTHDRYFLDSVCNRIAEIDKGSIYSYQENYSGYLNLKQERMDMAVAGERKRQSILRKEIAWMQRGARARSTKQKAHIKRYENLRDQSGPQFDKQVELSSVSSRMGKTTVELHHISKSYGEKKLIEDFSYIFLKNDRVGFVGHNGCGKTTLMKIIDGRVKPDAGELVIGQTIKIGYYSQEIEKDASAGVAYMDPSLKVIEYIRNTAEYVQTEDGLVSASAMLERFLFPPEEQYGVIGKLSGGEKRRLNLLRVLMEAPNVLILDEPTNDLDITTLAILEDYLDNYDGIVITVSHDRYFLDRIAKRIFAFEQGNIRQYEGGYTDYLAKRPEDETAVGNAGTETSGKKADQTENADATENAEKKDSRATWKSGRKLKFTWQEQKDYETIEDDIAALEAKLEELDEKMGSFASDFVKLNELTQEKIKVEDELEHKMERWEYLEELNARITAQDR
;
A
#
# COMPACT_ATOMS: atom_id res chain seq x y z
N MET A 1 5.97 -22.71 16.10
CA MET A 1 7.44 -22.72 16.25
C MET A 1 8.02 -21.56 15.47
N ASN A 2 9.05 -20.84 15.97
CA ASN A 2 9.68 -19.77 15.17
C ASN A 2 10.56 -20.40 14.09
N LEU A 3 10.25 -20.15 12.81
CA LEU A 3 11.01 -20.71 11.69
C LEU A 3 12.10 -19.77 11.18
N LEU A 4 11.88 -18.45 11.32
CA LEU A 4 12.83 -17.47 10.85
C LEU A 4 12.70 -16.19 11.71
N SER A 5 13.83 -15.63 12.13
CA SER A 5 13.89 -14.32 12.78
C SER A 5 14.92 -13.43 12.11
N ALA A 6 14.56 -12.21 11.88
CA ALA A 6 15.45 -11.13 11.48
C ALA A 6 15.41 -10.07 12.58
N GLU A 7 16.56 -9.82 13.23
CA GLU A 7 16.64 -8.95 14.40
C GLU A 7 17.53 -7.76 14.15
N ASN A 8 16.99 -6.56 14.44
CA ASN A 8 17.69 -5.29 14.32
C ASN A 8 18.39 -5.08 12.97
N ILE A 9 17.75 -5.55 11.89
CA ILE A 9 18.33 -5.45 10.56
C ILE A 9 18.42 -3.99 10.09
N THR A 10 19.58 -3.64 9.55
CA THR A 10 19.82 -2.36 8.90
C THR A 10 20.34 -2.63 7.49
N LYS A 11 19.80 -1.94 6.50
CA LYS A 11 20.23 -2.05 5.11
C LYS A 11 20.17 -0.70 4.42
N THR A 12 21.24 -0.35 3.74
CA THR A 12 21.34 0.87 2.94
C THR A 12 21.61 0.50 1.48
N PHE A 13 20.88 1.10 0.57
CA PHE A 13 21.07 0.88 -0.86
C PHE A 13 21.22 2.23 -1.58
N THR A 14 22.30 2.40 -2.34
CA THR A 14 22.63 3.66 -3.06
C THR A 14 22.51 4.94 -2.23
N GLY A 15 22.86 4.86 -0.92
CA GLY A 15 22.79 6.00 0.01
C GLY A 15 21.42 6.22 0.67
N ARG A 16 20.39 5.47 0.30
CA ARG A 16 19.06 5.48 0.94
C ARG A 16 18.98 4.35 1.96
N LYS A 17 18.59 4.65 3.20
CA LYS A 17 18.32 3.63 4.21
C LYS A 17 17.00 2.96 3.91
N LEU A 18 17.03 1.64 3.68
CA LEU A 18 15.83 0.82 3.47
C LEU A 18 15.27 0.32 4.80
N PHE A 19 16.16 -0.10 5.72
CA PHE A 19 15.80 -0.58 7.05
C PHE A 19 16.69 0.08 8.10
N SER A 20 16.11 0.38 9.26
CA SER A 20 16.79 0.96 10.41
C SER A 20 16.34 0.23 11.68
N ASN A 21 17.18 -0.69 12.18
CA ASN A 21 16.89 -1.52 13.36
C ASN A 21 15.52 -2.24 13.26
N ALA A 22 15.14 -2.69 12.07
CA ALA A 22 13.88 -3.37 11.85
C ALA A 22 13.97 -4.83 12.31
N SER A 23 12.91 -5.35 12.94
CA SER A 23 12.83 -6.74 13.35
C SER A 23 11.60 -7.41 12.74
N PHE A 24 11.75 -8.66 12.34
CA PHE A 24 10.70 -9.45 11.73
C PHE A 24 10.80 -10.91 12.17
N TYR A 25 9.69 -11.49 12.59
CA TYR A 25 9.61 -12.87 13.08
C TYR A 25 8.56 -13.63 12.28
N LEU A 26 8.86 -14.90 11.97
CA LEU A 26 7.99 -15.77 11.17
C LEU A 26 7.73 -17.08 11.92
N GLN A 27 6.46 -17.37 12.16
CA GLN A 27 6.03 -18.60 12.81
C GLN A 27 5.56 -19.63 11.78
N GLU A 28 5.62 -20.90 12.18
CA GLU A 28 5.16 -22.03 11.38
C GLU A 28 3.68 -21.90 11.02
N GLY A 29 3.34 -22.09 9.74
CA GLY A 29 1.97 -22.02 9.22
C GLY A 29 1.44 -20.62 9.00
N GLU A 30 2.22 -19.56 9.28
CA GLU A 30 1.81 -18.19 8.95
C GLU A 30 1.84 -17.93 7.45
N LYS A 31 0.88 -17.15 6.97
CA LYS A 31 0.81 -16.63 5.59
C LYS A 31 0.88 -15.11 5.65
N VAL A 32 2.07 -14.58 5.42
CA VAL A 32 2.39 -13.15 5.61
C VAL A 32 2.39 -12.43 4.27
N GLY A 33 1.58 -11.38 4.17
CA GLY A 33 1.64 -10.41 3.07
C GLY A 33 2.53 -9.23 3.43
N ILE A 34 3.54 -8.92 2.61
CA ILE A 34 4.38 -7.73 2.78
C ILE A 34 3.83 -6.60 1.93
N VAL A 35 3.51 -5.48 2.57
CA VAL A 35 3.01 -4.27 1.93
C VAL A 35 3.92 -3.08 2.19
N GLY A 36 3.86 -2.06 1.33
CA GLY A 36 4.66 -0.83 1.45
C GLY A 36 4.83 -0.14 0.11
N ILE A 37 5.26 1.11 0.12
CA ILE A 37 5.50 1.93 -1.06
C ILE A 37 6.62 1.30 -1.91
N ASN A 38 6.62 1.53 -3.23
CA ASN A 38 7.68 1.07 -4.10
C ASN A 38 9.01 1.74 -3.72
N GLY A 39 10.09 0.94 -3.71
CA GLY A 39 11.42 1.40 -3.29
C GLY A 39 11.69 1.32 -1.79
N THR A 40 10.75 0.84 -0.95
CA THR A 40 10.97 0.68 0.51
C THR A 40 11.77 -0.56 0.89
N GLY A 41 12.10 -1.43 -0.06
CA GLY A 41 12.94 -2.60 0.19
C GLY A 41 12.20 -3.93 0.35
N LYS A 42 10.94 -4.05 -0.12
CA LYS A 42 10.15 -5.30 -0.06
C LYS A 42 10.90 -6.51 -0.64
N SER A 43 11.35 -6.40 -1.89
CA SER A 43 12.13 -7.47 -2.56
C SER A 43 13.51 -7.69 -1.92
N THR A 44 14.13 -6.63 -1.38
CA THR A 44 15.40 -6.73 -0.63
C THR A 44 15.20 -7.53 0.65
N LEU A 45 14.09 -7.30 1.38
CA LEU A 45 13.74 -8.10 2.56
C LEU A 45 13.58 -9.58 2.17
N LEU A 46 12.83 -9.90 1.11
CA LEU A 46 12.68 -11.29 0.65
C LEU A 46 14.02 -11.93 0.30
N LYS A 47 14.92 -11.20 -0.38
CA LYS A 47 16.27 -11.69 -0.71
C LYS A 47 17.11 -11.94 0.54
N MET A 48 17.04 -11.06 1.53
CA MET A 48 17.74 -11.25 2.81
C MET A 48 17.20 -12.48 3.55
N LEU A 49 15.87 -12.67 3.62
CA LEU A 49 15.24 -13.83 4.21
C LEU A 49 15.56 -15.13 3.46
N ALA A 50 15.74 -15.06 2.15
CA ALA A 50 16.19 -16.17 1.31
C ALA A 50 17.70 -16.49 1.47
N GLY A 51 18.47 -15.62 2.14
CA GLY A 51 19.93 -15.75 2.27
C GLY A 51 20.70 -15.40 0.99
N LEU A 52 20.08 -14.65 0.06
CA LEU A 52 20.70 -14.19 -1.18
C LEU A 52 21.39 -12.84 -1.02
N GLU A 53 21.06 -12.11 0.02
CA GLU A 53 21.62 -10.80 0.35
C GLU A 53 21.83 -10.70 1.86
N GLU A 54 22.94 -10.12 2.29
CA GLU A 54 23.24 -9.94 3.71
C GLU A 54 22.80 -8.54 4.19
N PRO A 55 22.28 -8.41 5.42
CA PRO A 55 22.05 -7.10 6.03
C PRO A 55 23.38 -6.40 6.33
N ASP A 56 23.39 -5.06 6.35
CA ASP A 56 24.57 -4.26 6.72
C ASP A 56 24.84 -4.34 8.24
N ALA A 57 23.79 -4.52 9.05
CA ALA A 57 23.83 -4.80 10.48
C ALA A 57 22.59 -5.59 10.90
N GLY A 58 22.68 -6.25 12.06
CA GLY A 58 21.65 -7.17 12.55
C GLY A 58 21.93 -8.62 12.14
N GLU A 59 21.05 -9.53 12.50
CA GLU A 59 21.21 -10.96 12.25
C GLU A 59 19.91 -11.59 11.74
N ILE A 60 20.06 -12.56 10.82
CA ILE A 60 18.94 -13.35 10.33
C ILE A 60 19.21 -14.82 10.70
N THR A 61 18.36 -15.36 11.53
CA THR A 61 18.44 -16.75 12.00
C THR A 61 17.29 -17.56 11.42
N LYS A 62 17.58 -18.75 10.91
CA LYS A 62 16.58 -19.72 10.44
C LYS A 62 16.61 -20.99 11.28
N ALA A 63 15.48 -21.66 11.41
CA ALA A 63 15.39 -22.94 12.06
C ALA A 63 16.28 -23.98 11.35
N ASN A 64 16.92 -24.86 12.12
CA ASN A 64 17.70 -25.94 11.56
C ASN A 64 16.82 -26.81 10.66
N HIS A 65 17.29 -27.11 9.44
CA HIS A 65 16.61 -27.90 8.40
C HIS A 65 15.41 -27.22 7.70
N ALA A 66 15.08 -25.95 7.99
CA ALA A 66 14.04 -25.24 7.23
C ALA A 66 14.46 -25.01 5.79
N VAL A 67 13.67 -25.56 4.85
CA VAL A 67 13.87 -25.43 3.41
C VAL A 67 13.13 -24.21 2.92
N ILE A 68 13.88 -23.22 2.39
CA ILE A 68 13.34 -21.98 1.85
C ILE A 68 13.33 -22.05 0.32
N ARG A 69 12.22 -21.66 -0.30
CA ARG A 69 12.13 -21.46 -1.75
C ARG A 69 11.73 -20.02 -2.05
N TYR A 70 12.40 -19.44 -3.03
CA TYR A 70 12.19 -18.05 -3.42
C TYR A 70 11.88 -17.93 -4.90
N LEU A 71 10.78 -17.21 -5.21
CA LEU A 71 10.41 -16.77 -6.54
C LEU A 71 10.89 -15.32 -6.72
N PRO A 72 11.89 -15.03 -7.56
CA PRO A 72 12.32 -13.67 -7.83
C PRO A 72 11.36 -12.95 -8.77
N GLN A 73 11.39 -11.61 -8.71
CA GLN A 73 10.61 -10.77 -9.62
C GLN A 73 11.00 -10.99 -11.09
N MET A 74 12.29 -11.18 -11.39
CA MET A 74 12.82 -11.52 -12.71
C MET A 74 13.59 -12.85 -12.63
N PRO A 75 13.01 -13.95 -13.10
CA PRO A 75 13.69 -15.24 -13.12
C PRO A 75 14.63 -15.36 -14.33
N GLU A 76 15.75 -16.03 -14.11
CA GLU A 76 16.73 -16.36 -15.15
C GLU A 76 16.73 -17.87 -15.43
N PHE A 77 16.71 -18.23 -16.70
CA PHE A 77 16.77 -19.61 -17.19
C PHE A 77 17.87 -19.76 -18.23
N GLY A 78 18.35 -20.97 -18.45
CA GLY A 78 19.28 -21.28 -19.53
C GLY A 78 18.61 -21.05 -20.89
N GLU A 79 19.24 -20.27 -21.79
CA GLU A 79 18.64 -19.85 -23.06
C GLU A 79 18.30 -20.99 -24.02
N GLU A 80 19.02 -22.11 -23.94
CA GLU A 80 18.87 -23.26 -24.83
C GLU A 80 17.98 -24.38 -24.24
N GLU A 81 17.59 -24.29 -22.99
CA GLU A 81 16.73 -25.27 -22.34
C GLU A 81 15.29 -25.15 -22.86
N THR A 82 14.57 -26.28 -22.94
CA THR A 82 13.13 -26.27 -23.21
C THR A 82 12.35 -25.86 -21.96
N VAL A 83 11.09 -25.45 -22.14
CA VAL A 83 10.17 -25.09 -21.04
C VAL A 83 10.11 -26.19 -19.99
N LEU A 84 9.91 -27.44 -20.41
CA LEU A 84 9.79 -28.57 -19.48
C LEU A 84 11.11 -28.90 -18.81
N GLU A 85 12.20 -28.93 -19.57
CA GLU A 85 13.56 -29.21 -19.04
C GLU A 85 13.95 -28.17 -17.98
N SER A 86 13.74 -26.88 -18.22
CA SER A 86 14.14 -25.84 -17.28
C SER A 86 13.37 -25.92 -15.96
N VAL A 87 12.08 -26.28 -16.00
CA VAL A 87 11.29 -26.54 -14.76
C VAL A 87 11.81 -27.75 -14.02
N LEU A 88 12.04 -28.88 -14.70
CA LEU A 88 12.50 -30.11 -14.09
C LEU A 88 13.94 -29.99 -13.55
N VAL A 89 14.85 -29.36 -14.31
CA VAL A 89 16.23 -29.11 -13.87
C VAL A 89 16.25 -28.19 -12.64
N THR A 90 15.45 -27.13 -12.64
CA THR A 90 15.37 -26.21 -11.48
C THR A 90 14.82 -26.92 -10.25
N ALA A 91 13.75 -27.71 -10.41
CA ALA A 91 13.18 -28.49 -9.32
C ALA A 91 14.14 -29.57 -8.81
N HIS A 92 14.86 -30.24 -9.73
CA HIS A 92 15.80 -31.32 -9.39
C HIS A 92 17.09 -30.81 -8.73
N ARG A 93 17.71 -29.73 -9.24
CA ARG A 93 18.88 -29.10 -8.61
C ARG A 93 18.59 -28.65 -7.18
N LYS A 94 17.41 -28.07 -6.96
CA LYS A 94 17.00 -27.62 -5.63
C LYS A 94 16.68 -28.77 -4.69
N ASN A 95 16.13 -29.89 -5.19
CA ASN A 95 15.87 -31.08 -4.38
C ASN A 95 17.15 -31.81 -3.98
N GLN A 96 18.17 -31.89 -4.86
CA GLN A 96 19.45 -32.51 -4.52
C GLN A 96 20.26 -31.73 -3.49
N ALA A 97 20.15 -30.40 -3.46
CA ALA A 97 20.83 -29.57 -2.47
C ALA A 97 20.29 -29.76 -1.05
N ASP A 98 19.02 -30.20 -0.93
CA ASP A 98 18.33 -30.32 0.35
C ASP A 98 17.98 -31.78 0.74
N ALA A 99 18.39 -32.78 -0.09
CA ALA A 99 17.92 -34.14 0.01
C ALA A 99 18.45 -34.89 1.26
N SER A 100 17.59 -35.09 2.22
CA SER A 100 17.51 -36.25 3.05
C SER A 100 16.54 -37.28 2.43
N GLY A 101 17.01 -38.00 1.42
CA GLY A 101 16.68 -39.41 1.16
C GLY A 101 15.25 -39.81 0.77
N GLU A 102 14.44 -39.03 0.05
CA GLU A 102 13.23 -39.55 -0.60
C GLU A 102 13.37 -39.49 -2.12
N ASP A 103 13.38 -40.65 -2.76
CA ASP A 103 13.31 -40.86 -4.21
C ASP A 103 11.97 -40.31 -4.73
N TYR A 104 11.94 -39.03 -5.09
CA TYR A 104 10.82 -38.42 -5.80
C TYR A 104 10.78 -39.02 -7.20
N GLN A 105 9.79 -39.88 -7.48
CA GLN A 105 9.64 -40.54 -8.78
C GLN A 105 9.51 -39.48 -9.89
N MET A 106 10.51 -39.38 -10.71
CA MET A 106 10.74 -38.30 -11.71
C MET A 106 9.57 -38.11 -12.68
N TRP A 107 8.90 -39.20 -13.09
CA TRP A 107 7.78 -39.10 -14.03
C TRP A 107 6.45 -38.62 -13.38
N ASN A 108 6.31 -38.73 -12.08
CA ASN A 108 5.21 -38.11 -11.35
C ASN A 108 5.41 -36.56 -11.27
N LEU A 109 6.67 -36.10 -11.19
CA LEU A 109 7.04 -34.69 -11.21
C LEU A 109 6.76 -34.07 -12.59
N GLU A 110 7.09 -34.78 -13.69
CA GLU A 110 6.81 -34.34 -15.06
C GLU A 110 5.32 -34.16 -15.33
N SER A 111 4.49 -35.12 -14.91
CA SER A 111 3.03 -35.03 -15.06
C SER A 111 2.45 -33.86 -14.28
N LYS A 112 2.92 -33.61 -13.05
CA LYS A 112 2.53 -32.43 -12.26
C LYS A 112 3.00 -31.14 -12.91
N ALA A 113 4.24 -31.09 -13.43
CA ALA A 113 4.79 -29.94 -14.13
C ALA A 113 3.92 -29.56 -15.34
N LYS A 114 3.60 -30.53 -16.20
CA LYS A 114 2.74 -30.32 -17.38
C LYS A 114 1.33 -29.82 -16.98
N SER A 115 0.75 -30.42 -15.94
CA SER A 115 -0.56 -29.98 -15.43
C SER A 115 -0.55 -28.53 -14.94
N MET A 116 0.46 -28.15 -14.14
CA MET A 116 0.59 -26.78 -13.64
C MET A 116 0.90 -25.77 -14.76
N LEU A 117 1.78 -26.12 -15.69
CA LEU A 117 2.09 -25.29 -16.87
C LEU A 117 0.84 -25.02 -17.71
N THR A 118 0.06 -26.08 -17.98
CA THR A 118 -1.22 -25.94 -18.71
C THR A 118 -2.20 -25.02 -17.98
N ARG A 119 -2.32 -25.14 -16.66
CA ARG A 119 -3.16 -24.26 -15.83
C ARG A 119 -2.71 -22.79 -15.87
N LEU A 120 -1.40 -22.57 -16.01
CA LEU A 120 -0.83 -21.23 -16.16
C LEU A 120 -0.65 -20.80 -17.62
N GLY A 121 -1.38 -21.44 -18.57
CA GLY A 121 -1.44 -21.02 -19.97
C GLY A 121 -0.16 -21.23 -20.75
N VAL A 122 0.69 -22.17 -20.36
CA VAL A 122 1.90 -22.58 -21.10
C VAL A 122 1.65 -23.96 -21.68
N TYR A 123 1.39 -24.03 -22.98
CA TYR A 123 1.00 -25.26 -23.68
C TYR A 123 2.12 -25.89 -24.50
N ASN A 124 3.11 -25.11 -24.93
CA ASN A 124 4.23 -25.59 -25.73
C ASN A 124 5.42 -25.93 -24.83
N PHE A 125 5.54 -27.20 -24.45
CA PHE A 125 6.55 -27.67 -23.50
C PHE A 125 7.94 -27.84 -24.16
N GLU A 126 8.00 -27.95 -25.49
CA GLU A 126 9.22 -28.14 -26.28
C GLU A 126 9.83 -26.78 -26.72
N GLU A 127 9.16 -25.68 -26.46
CA GLU A 127 9.65 -24.35 -26.81
C GLU A 127 10.86 -23.98 -25.98
N LYS A 128 11.83 -23.29 -26.61
CA LYS A 128 13.02 -22.81 -25.91
C LYS A 128 12.72 -21.59 -25.07
N THR A 129 13.30 -21.53 -23.87
CA THR A 129 13.08 -20.45 -22.90
C THR A 129 13.44 -19.06 -23.43
N LYS A 130 14.39 -18.96 -24.39
CA LYS A 130 14.75 -17.69 -25.03
C LYS A 130 13.62 -17.03 -25.81
N ASN A 131 12.68 -17.82 -26.34
CA ASN A 131 11.56 -17.32 -27.13
C ASN A 131 10.39 -16.83 -26.27
N LEU A 132 10.39 -17.16 -24.96
CA LEU A 132 9.33 -16.83 -24.04
C LEU A 132 9.31 -15.33 -23.72
N SER A 133 8.11 -14.77 -23.64
CA SER A 133 7.88 -13.44 -23.07
C SER A 133 8.27 -13.38 -21.58
N GLY A 134 8.47 -12.18 -21.06
CA GLY A 134 8.76 -11.98 -19.64
C GLY A 134 7.69 -12.58 -18.71
N GLY A 135 6.41 -12.47 -19.09
CA GLY A 135 5.30 -13.05 -18.34
C GLY A 135 5.32 -14.58 -18.35
N GLU A 136 5.62 -15.22 -19.50
CA GLU A 136 5.74 -16.67 -19.61
C GLU A 136 6.92 -17.20 -18.79
N ARG A 137 8.08 -16.51 -18.82
CA ARG A 137 9.22 -16.85 -17.98
C ARG A 137 8.88 -16.81 -16.51
N LYS A 138 8.09 -15.82 -16.08
CA LYS A 138 7.66 -15.71 -14.68
C LYS A 138 6.71 -16.83 -14.27
N ARG A 139 5.74 -17.20 -15.13
CA ARG A 139 4.86 -18.35 -14.92
C ARG A 139 5.65 -19.66 -14.83
N LEU A 140 6.65 -19.82 -15.69
CA LEU A 140 7.57 -20.96 -15.66
C LEU A 140 8.30 -21.07 -14.31
N ALA A 141 8.86 -19.96 -13.82
CA ALA A 141 9.54 -19.91 -12.52
C ALA A 141 8.61 -20.21 -11.36
N LEU A 142 7.37 -19.71 -11.42
CA LEU A 142 6.35 -19.99 -10.42
C LEU A 142 6.10 -21.51 -10.34
N VAL A 143 5.89 -22.19 -11.47
CA VAL A 143 5.72 -23.65 -11.52
C VAL A 143 6.93 -24.37 -10.91
N ALA A 144 8.16 -23.98 -11.29
CA ALA A 144 9.39 -24.59 -10.79
C ALA A 144 9.52 -24.46 -9.25
N VAL A 145 9.10 -23.36 -8.69
CA VAL A 145 9.11 -23.12 -7.23
C VAL A 145 8.01 -23.90 -6.52
N LEU A 146 6.79 -23.94 -7.07
CA LEU A 146 5.64 -24.64 -6.48
C LEU A 146 5.77 -26.17 -6.55
N LEU A 147 6.49 -26.71 -7.53
CA LEU A 147 6.78 -28.14 -7.64
C LEU A 147 7.78 -28.65 -6.58
N THR A 148 8.56 -27.75 -6.01
CA THR A 148 9.63 -28.11 -5.08
C THR A 148 9.10 -28.05 -3.65
N PRO A 149 9.16 -29.13 -2.85
CA PRO A 149 8.76 -29.11 -1.45
C PRO A 149 9.56 -28.06 -0.66
N CYS A 150 8.88 -27.37 0.26
CA CYS A 150 9.52 -26.37 1.13
C CYS A 150 8.69 -26.13 2.39
N ASP A 151 9.39 -25.68 3.44
CA ASP A 151 8.78 -25.27 4.71
C ASP A 151 8.39 -23.77 4.64
N ILE A 152 9.22 -22.97 3.94
CA ILE A 152 9.01 -21.53 3.76
C ILE A 152 9.04 -21.21 2.28
N LEU A 153 7.93 -20.66 1.80
CA LEU A 153 7.75 -20.20 0.43
C LEU A 153 7.77 -18.67 0.37
N LEU A 154 8.73 -18.10 -0.37
CA LEU A 154 8.88 -16.66 -0.57
C LEU A 154 8.50 -16.31 -2.00
N LEU A 155 7.48 -15.48 -2.18
CA LEU A 155 6.97 -15.09 -3.50
C LEU A 155 7.07 -13.57 -3.70
N ASP A 156 7.78 -13.15 -4.75
CA ASP A 156 7.92 -11.73 -5.12
C ASP A 156 7.05 -11.42 -6.33
N GLU A 157 5.92 -10.73 -6.09
CA GLU A 157 4.90 -10.37 -7.09
C GLU A 157 4.40 -11.57 -7.92
N PRO A 158 3.88 -12.65 -7.30
CA PRO A 158 3.48 -13.86 -8.02
C PRO A 158 2.26 -13.66 -8.92
N THR A 159 1.43 -12.66 -8.67
CA THR A 159 0.18 -12.37 -9.40
C THR A 159 0.41 -11.55 -10.66
N ASN A 160 1.56 -10.88 -10.80
CA ASN A 160 1.87 -10.08 -11.99
C ASN A 160 1.92 -10.96 -13.25
N HIS A 161 1.28 -10.52 -14.31
CA HIS A 161 1.14 -11.21 -15.60
C HIS A 161 0.27 -12.48 -15.57
N LEU A 162 -0.48 -12.74 -14.49
CA LEU A 162 -1.53 -13.74 -14.44
C LEU A 162 -2.85 -13.10 -14.87
N ASP A 163 -3.66 -13.84 -15.63
CA ASP A 163 -5.05 -13.46 -15.82
C ASP A 163 -5.92 -13.95 -14.64
N ALA A 164 -7.20 -13.59 -14.64
CA ALA A 164 -8.10 -13.86 -13.52
C ALA A 164 -8.22 -15.34 -13.17
N ASP A 165 -8.28 -16.23 -14.18
CA ASP A 165 -8.45 -17.66 -13.97
C ASP A 165 -7.15 -18.30 -13.41
N MET A 166 -5.98 -17.83 -13.88
CA MET A 166 -4.68 -18.25 -13.35
C MET A 166 -4.47 -17.77 -11.91
N ALA A 167 -4.88 -16.53 -11.62
CA ALA A 167 -4.79 -15.97 -10.27
C ALA A 167 -5.70 -16.73 -9.30
N GLU A 168 -6.92 -17.08 -9.70
CA GLU A 168 -7.85 -17.88 -8.90
C GLU A 168 -7.32 -19.29 -8.62
N TRP A 169 -6.71 -19.93 -9.61
CA TRP A 169 -6.05 -21.21 -9.41
C TRP A 169 -4.89 -21.12 -8.42
N LEU A 170 -4.03 -20.09 -8.54
CA LEU A 170 -2.91 -19.87 -7.63
C LEU A 170 -3.41 -19.58 -6.20
N GLU A 171 -4.47 -18.80 -6.06
CA GLU A 171 -5.12 -18.51 -4.79
C GLU A 171 -5.58 -19.80 -4.10
N GLY A 172 -6.29 -20.65 -4.83
CA GLY A 172 -6.73 -21.96 -4.32
C GLY A 172 -5.56 -22.85 -3.90
N TYR A 173 -4.48 -22.87 -4.68
CA TYR A 173 -3.26 -23.61 -4.36
C TYR A 173 -2.59 -23.09 -3.07
N LEU A 174 -2.41 -21.77 -2.95
CA LEU A 174 -1.76 -21.17 -1.78
C LEU A 174 -2.63 -21.23 -0.50
N LYS A 175 -3.96 -21.19 -0.63
CA LYS A 175 -4.86 -21.48 0.49
C LYS A 175 -4.69 -22.89 1.03
N GLY A 176 -4.48 -23.87 0.15
CA GLY A 176 -4.22 -25.27 0.50
C GLY A 176 -2.79 -25.55 0.95
N PHE A 177 -1.86 -24.65 0.76
CA PHE A 177 -0.45 -24.83 1.13
C PHE A 177 -0.30 -24.88 2.66
N LYS A 178 0.29 -25.98 3.17
CA LYS A 178 0.43 -26.23 4.60
C LYS A 178 1.70 -25.61 5.22
N GLY A 179 2.67 -25.24 4.41
CA GLY A 179 3.90 -24.57 4.86
C GLY A 179 3.66 -23.09 5.17
N THR A 180 4.73 -22.42 5.52
CA THR A 180 4.73 -20.98 5.82
C THR A 180 4.95 -20.18 4.53
N LEU A 181 4.18 -19.13 4.33
CA LEU A 181 4.22 -18.29 3.14
C LEU A 181 4.58 -16.86 3.50
N ILE A 182 5.52 -16.28 2.76
CA ILE A 182 5.71 -14.83 2.72
C ILE A 182 5.55 -14.39 1.27
N MET A 183 4.71 -13.39 1.05
CA MET A 183 4.50 -12.89 -0.30
C MET A 183 4.48 -11.36 -0.35
N VAL A 184 5.10 -10.82 -1.39
CA VAL A 184 4.94 -9.41 -1.80
C VAL A 184 3.97 -9.42 -2.96
N THR A 185 2.87 -8.69 -2.86
CA THR A 185 1.96 -8.47 -3.98
C THR A 185 1.21 -7.15 -3.81
N HIS A 186 0.79 -6.57 -4.92
CA HIS A 186 -0.08 -5.39 -4.97
C HIS A 186 -1.54 -5.76 -5.18
N ASP A 187 -1.85 -7.04 -5.39
CA ASP A 187 -3.21 -7.56 -5.48
C ASP A 187 -3.84 -7.64 -4.09
N ARG A 188 -4.72 -6.69 -3.80
CA ARG A 188 -5.41 -6.56 -2.51
C ARG A 188 -6.33 -7.73 -2.21
N TYR A 189 -7.03 -8.22 -3.24
CA TYR A 189 -7.92 -9.36 -3.10
C TYR A 189 -7.14 -10.62 -2.71
N PHE A 190 -6.00 -10.81 -3.34
CA PHE A 190 -5.12 -11.94 -3.06
C PHE A 190 -4.52 -11.86 -1.64
N LEU A 191 -4.12 -10.66 -1.19
CA LEU A 191 -3.69 -10.43 0.20
C LEU A 191 -4.80 -10.74 1.21
N ASP A 192 -6.03 -10.33 0.92
CA ASP A 192 -7.17 -10.52 1.82
C ASP A 192 -7.59 -11.99 1.93
N SER A 193 -7.51 -12.73 0.82
CA SER A 193 -7.99 -14.11 0.74
C SER A 193 -6.97 -15.16 1.20
N VAL A 194 -5.66 -14.90 1.05
CA VAL A 194 -4.59 -15.88 1.32
C VAL A 194 -3.85 -15.59 2.62
N CYS A 195 -3.61 -14.29 2.94
CA CYS A 195 -2.79 -13.92 4.09
C CYS A 195 -3.61 -13.85 5.38
N ASN A 196 -3.00 -14.32 6.48
CA ASN A 196 -3.54 -14.18 7.83
C ASN A 196 -2.77 -13.17 8.69
N ARG A 197 -1.73 -12.56 8.11
CA ARG A 197 -0.89 -11.54 8.74
C ARG A 197 -0.35 -10.60 7.68
N ILE A 198 -0.35 -9.30 7.95
CA ILE A 198 0.25 -8.28 7.09
C ILE A 198 1.47 -7.67 7.80
N ALA A 199 2.56 -7.53 7.05
CA ALA A 199 3.78 -6.82 7.48
C ALA A 199 3.95 -5.57 6.61
N GLU A 200 3.77 -4.40 7.19
CA GLU A 200 3.95 -3.12 6.52
C GLU A 200 5.38 -2.61 6.68
N ILE A 201 6.04 -2.28 5.58
CA ILE A 201 7.33 -1.59 5.58
C ILE A 201 7.06 -0.10 5.40
N ASP A 202 7.29 0.68 6.46
CA ASP A 202 7.11 2.13 6.47
C ASP A 202 8.33 2.82 7.09
N LYS A 203 8.91 3.77 6.35
CA LYS A 203 10.05 4.62 6.78
C LYS A 203 11.20 3.87 7.47
N GLY A 204 11.51 2.67 6.95
CA GLY A 204 12.61 1.82 7.44
C GLY A 204 12.26 0.93 8.63
N SER A 205 11.04 0.95 9.11
CA SER A 205 10.51 0.08 10.15
C SER A 205 9.54 -0.94 9.59
N ILE A 206 9.35 -2.08 10.29
CA ILE A 206 8.41 -3.12 9.92
C ILE A 206 7.33 -3.19 10.99
N TYR A 207 6.07 -2.97 10.60
CA TYR A 207 4.90 -3.09 11.47
C TYR A 207 4.13 -4.36 11.11
N SER A 208 3.83 -5.19 12.11
CA SER A 208 3.10 -6.45 11.92
C SER A 208 1.69 -6.37 12.46
N TYR A 209 0.72 -6.80 11.65
CA TYR A 209 -0.70 -6.83 11.97
C TYR A 209 -1.20 -8.27 11.82
N GLN A 210 -1.78 -8.83 12.89
CA GLN A 210 -2.31 -10.21 12.91
C GLN A 210 -3.72 -10.28 12.32
N GLU A 211 -3.85 -9.75 11.10
CA GLU A 211 -5.11 -9.63 10.38
C GLU A 211 -4.88 -9.78 8.88
N ASN A 212 -5.95 -10.01 8.11
CA ASN A 212 -5.96 -9.94 6.66
C ASN A 212 -5.84 -8.49 6.17
N TYR A 213 -5.88 -8.27 4.86
CA TYR A 213 -5.69 -6.94 4.30
C TYR A 213 -6.78 -5.94 4.75
N SER A 214 -8.05 -6.36 4.83
CA SER A 214 -9.15 -5.50 5.28
C SER A 214 -9.01 -5.10 6.76
N GLY A 215 -8.64 -6.04 7.62
CA GLY A 215 -8.33 -5.77 9.03
C GLY A 215 -7.12 -4.86 9.22
N TYR A 216 -6.07 -5.08 8.42
CA TYR A 216 -4.88 -4.21 8.42
C TYR A 216 -5.22 -2.74 8.14
N LEU A 217 -6.12 -2.44 7.18
CA LEU A 217 -6.48 -1.05 6.87
C LEU A 217 -7.08 -0.34 8.08
N ASN A 218 -7.96 -1.01 8.83
CA ASN A 218 -8.56 -0.45 10.04
C ASN A 218 -7.50 -0.19 11.12
N LEU A 219 -6.64 -1.18 11.40
CA LEU A 219 -5.59 -1.05 12.40
C LEU A 219 -4.53 0.01 12.01
N LYS A 220 -4.24 0.15 10.72
CA LYS A 220 -3.37 1.21 10.22
C LYS A 220 -3.97 2.59 10.47
N GLN A 221 -5.28 2.76 10.21
CA GLN A 221 -5.96 4.02 10.47
C GLN A 221 -5.93 4.37 11.97
N GLU A 222 -6.24 3.41 12.84
CA GLU A 222 -6.15 3.61 14.29
C GLU A 222 -4.72 4.01 14.73
N ARG A 223 -3.69 3.35 14.19
CA ARG A 223 -2.29 3.71 14.47
C ARG A 223 -1.98 5.15 14.05
N MET A 224 -2.46 5.57 12.88
CA MET A 224 -2.25 6.94 12.38
C MET A 224 -2.98 7.96 13.25
N ASP A 225 -4.22 7.68 13.64
CA ASP A 225 -5.01 8.56 14.50
C ASP A 225 -4.38 8.74 15.88
N MET A 226 -3.87 7.64 16.48
CA MET A 226 -3.11 7.70 17.73
C MET A 226 -1.82 8.52 17.60
N ALA A 227 -1.08 8.34 16.50
CA ALA A 227 0.15 9.10 16.24
C ALA A 227 -0.15 10.61 16.08
N VAL A 228 -1.25 10.97 15.38
CA VAL A 228 -1.70 12.38 15.26
C VAL A 228 -2.09 12.95 16.62
N ALA A 229 -2.85 12.21 17.42
CA ALA A 229 -3.25 12.63 18.76
C ALA A 229 -2.02 12.84 19.68
N GLY A 230 -1.09 11.88 19.66
CA GLY A 230 0.18 11.98 20.39
C GLY A 230 1.00 13.21 20.00
N GLU A 231 1.13 13.48 18.69
CA GLU A 231 1.88 14.67 18.22
C GLU A 231 1.18 15.99 18.61
N ARG A 232 -0.14 16.06 18.52
CA ARG A 232 -0.89 17.24 19.00
C ARG A 232 -0.67 17.47 20.48
N LYS A 233 -0.64 16.42 21.31
CA LYS A 233 -0.35 16.49 22.73
C LYS A 233 1.09 16.94 22.98
N ARG A 234 2.07 16.33 22.31
CA ARG A 234 3.49 16.75 22.36
C ARG A 234 3.65 18.24 22.04
N GLN A 235 3.03 18.72 20.96
CA GLN A 235 3.09 20.14 20.57
C GLN A 235 2.41 21.05 21.60
N SER A 236 1.32 20.62 22.25
CA SER A 236 0.66 21.36 23.31
C SER A 236 1.59 21.53 24.52
N ILE A 237 2.23 20.43 24.96
CA ILE A 237 3.21 20.46 26.06
C ILE A 237 4.40 21.34 25.69
N LEU A 238 4.95 21.19 24.47
CA LEU A 238 6.10 21.99 24.01
C LEU A 238 5.77 23.49 24.01
N ARG A 239 4.57 23.91 23.61
CA ARG A 239 4.13 25.31 23.68
C ARG A 239 4.08 25.81 25.13
N LYS A 240 3.59 25.00 26.07
CA LYS A 240 3.56 25.33 27.51
C LYS A 240 4.99 25.51 28.05
N GLU A 241 5.90 24.61 27.72
CA GLU A 241 7.31 24.68 28.14
C GLU A 241 8.06 25.90 27.53
N ILE A 242 7.80 26.23 26.24
CA ILE A 242 8.35 27.44 25.61
C ILE A 242 7.84 28.70 26.31
N ALA A 243 6.54 28.77 26.59
CA ALA A 243 5.95 29.91 27.30
C ALA A 243 6.53 30.07 28.71
N TRP A 244 6.78 28.95 29.40
CA TRP A 244 7.47 28.97 30.71
C TRP A 244 8.92 29.48 30.61
N MET A 245 9.69 29.02 29.63
CA MET A 245 11.07 29.50 29.41
C MET A 245 11.13 31.01 29.06
N GLN A 246 10.17 31.52 28.28
CA GLN A 246 10.10 32.93 27.90
C GLN A 246 9.75 33.85 29.07
N ARG A 247 9.02 33.39 30.08
CA ARG A 247 8.68 34.18 31.28
C ARG A 247 9.89 34.44 32.21
N GLY A 248 11.06 33.89 31.90
CA GLY A 248 12.31 34.14 32.63
C GLY A 248 12.33 33.48 34.00
N ALA A 249 12.96 32.34 34.11
CA ALA A 249 13.11 31.62 35.37
C ALA A 249 13.84 32.44 36.42
N ARG A 250 13.16 32.83 37.49
CA ARG A 250 13.78 33.41 38.69
C ARG A 250 14.38 32.27 39.52
N ALA A 251 15.71 32.29 39.66
CA ALA A 251 16.53 31.54 40.62
C ALA A 251 17.06 30.15 40.20
N ARG A 252 18.31 29.96 40.55
CA ARG A 252 19.21 28.80 40.38
C ARG A 252 18.75 27.59 41.22
N SER A 253 17.82 26.80 40.73
CA SER A 253 17.45 25.54 41.40
C SER A 253 17.66 24.33 40.51
N THR A 254 17.84 23.16 41.12
CA THR A 254 17.97 21.85 40.43
C THR A 254 16.74 21.53 39.55
N LYS A 255 15.55 21.99 39.94
CA LYS A 255 14.26 21.90 39.23
C LYS A 255 14.27 22.56 37.85
N GLN A 256 14.99 23.70 37.70
CA GLN A 256 15.14 24.38 36.43
C GLN A 256 15.92 23.54 35.40
N LYS A 257 16.89 22.73 35.85
CA LYS A 257 17.63 21.82 34.98
C LYS A 257 16.75 20.65 34.44
N ALA A 258 15.84 20.14 35.28
CA ALA A 258 14.90 19.09 34.86
C ALA A 258 13.94 19.59 33.78
N HIS A 259 13.33 20.78 33.94
CA HIS A 259 12.49 21.39 32.90
C HIS A 259 13.24 21.67 31.60
N ILE A 260 14.49 22.19 31.69
CA ILE A 260 15.30 22.40 30.48
C ILE A 260 15.57 21.08 29.76
N LYS A 261 15.96 20.03 30.50
CA LYS A 261 16.23 18.71 29.94
C LYS A 261 14.97 18.12 29.30
N ARG A 262 13.80 18.31 29.91
CA ARG A 262 12.50 17.87 29.36
C ARG A 262 12.16 18.61 28.08
N TYR A 263 12.33 19.93 28.04
CA TYR A 263 12.15 20.73 26.83
C TYR A 263 13.09 20.27 25.72
N GLU A 264 14.37 20.05 26.03
CA GLU A 264 15.34 19.56 25.06
C GLU A 264 14.96 18.19 24.53
N ASN A 265 14.56 17.26 25.40
CA ASN A 265 14.08 15.93 24.99
C ASN A 265 12.85 16.01 24.09
N LEU A 266 11.85 16.83 24.45
CA LEU A 266 10.62 17.01 23.66
C LEU A 266 10.89 17.73 22.33
N ARG A 267 11.85 18.68 22.30
CA ARG A 267 12.25 19.39 21.08
C ARG A 267 13.00 18.48 20.12
N ASP A 268 13.91 17.68 20.66
CA ASP A 268 14.80 16.83 19.88
C ASP A 268 14.13 15.52 19.42
N GLN A 269 12.97 15.17 19.99
CA GLN A 269 12.11 14.15 19.42
C GLN A 269 11.56 14.62 18.08
N SER A 270 11.97 13.97 17.00
CA SER A 270 11.37 14.16 15.69
C SER A 270 9.93 13.62 15.74
N GLY A 271 8.96 14.50 15.52
CA GLY A 271 7.55 14.08 15.41
C GLY A 271 7.34 13.12 14.24
N PRO A 272 6.26 12.32 14.29
CA PRO A 272 5.90 11.46 13.18
C PRO A 272 5.69 12.31 11.92
N GLN A 273 6.33 11.92 10.84
CA GLN A 273 6.12 12.55 9.54
C GLN A 273 4.81 12.01 8.97
N PHE A 274 3.75 12.81 9.07
CA PHE A 274 2.48 12.50 8.43
C PHE A 274 2.56 12.89 6.96
N ASP A 275 2.25 11.95 6.09
CA ASP A 275 1.99 12.25 4.70
C ASP A 275 0.67 13.03 4.67
N LYS A 276 0.71 14.28 4.20
CA LYS A 276 -0.49 15.10 4.09
C LYS A 276 -1.45 14.40 3.11
N GLN A 277 -2.55 13.87 3.61
CA GLN A 277 -3.68 13.50 2.75
C GLN A 277 -4.21 14.79 2.13
N VAL A 278 -3.92 14.99 0.87
CA VAL A 278 -4.45 16.11 0.10
C VAL A 278 -5.46 15.50 -0.86
N GLU A 279 -6.73 15.82 -0.66
CA GLU A 279 -7.79 15.45 -1.60
C GLU A 279 -7.38 15.90 -3.01
N LEU A 280 -7.43 14.97 -3.95
CA LEU A 280 -7.15 15.23 -5.35
C LEU A 280 -8.46 15.64 -6.03
N SER A 281 -8.67 16.93 -6.21
CA SER A 281 -9.67 17.38 -7.15
C SER A 281 -9.20 17.09 -8.58
N SER A 282 -10.08 16.49 -9.37
CA SER A 282 -9.77 16.06 -10.73
C SER A 282 -9.68 17.25 -11.69
N VAL A 283 -8.88 17.07 -12.71
CA VAL A 283 -8.72 18.03 -13.78
C VAL A 283 -9.27 17.42 -15.05
N SER A 284 -10.32 18.01 -15.61
CA SER A 284 -10.79 17.61 -16.93
C SER A 284 -10.99 18.83 -17.83
N SER A 285 -10.65 18.69 -19.11
CA SER A 285 -10.95 19.70 -20.11
C SER A 285 -12.40 19.53 -20.59
N ARG A 286 -13.02 20.64 -21.05
CA ARG A 286 -14.41 20.66 -21.54
C ARG A 286 -14.58 19.65 -22.70
N MET A 287 -15.54 18.73 -22.56
CA MET A 287 -15.90 17.77 -23.59
C MET A 287 -17.06 18.29 -24.47
N GLY A 288 -16.94 18.12 -25.79
CA GLY A 288 -17.98 18.43 -26.76
C GLY A 288 -19.09 17.39 -26.82
N LYS A 289 -19.97 17.49 -27.83
CA LYS A 289 -21.08 16.52 -28.02
C LYS A 289 -20.60 15.20 -28.63
N THR A 290 -19.65 15.24 -29.57
CA THR A 290 -19.03 14.06 -30.16
C THR A 290 -17.90 13.61 -29.24
N THR A 291 -17.93 12.36 -28.83
CA THR A 291 -16.96 11.75 -27.93
C THR A 291 -16.03 10.82 -28.70
N VAL A 292 -15.87 9.60 -28.26
CA VAL A 292 -15.18 8.52 -28.98
C VAL A 292 -16.23 7.51 -29.43
N GLU A 293 -16.30 7.26 -30.72
CA GLU A 293 -17.28 6.37 -31.33
C GLU A 293 -16.58 5.29 -32.16
N LEU A 294 -16.89 4.06 -31.88
CA LEU A 294 -16.39 2.87 -32.58
C LEU A 294 -17.53 2.28 -33.41
N HIS A 295 -17.35 2.19 -34.74
CA HIS A 295 -18.34 1.65 -35.65
C HIS A 295 -17.79 0.43 -36.36
N HIS A 296 -18.33 -0.76 -36.09
CA HIS A 296 -18.03 -2.03 -36.73
C HIS A 296 -16.52 -2.38 -36.75
N ILE A 297 -15.82 -2.09 -35.66
CA ILE A 297 -14.37 -2.29 -35.56
C ILE A 297 -14.04 -3.78 -35.57
N SER A 298 -13.16 -4.16 -36.50
CA SER A 298 -12.60 -5.50 -36.58
C SER A 298 -11.08 -5.44 -36.69
N LYS A 299 -10.38 -6.37 -36.02
CA LYS A 299 -8.91 -6.46 -36.03
C LYS A 299 -8.43 -7.89 -35.91
N SER A 300 -7.50 -8.27 -36.78
CA SER A 300 -6.83 -9.58 -36.76
C SER A 300 -5.33 -9.44 -36.95
N TYR A 301 -4.59 -10.41 -36.44
CA TYR A 301 -3.15 -10.57 -36.67
C TYR A 301 -2.88 -11.98 -37.19
N GLY A 302 -2.50 -12.07 -38.48
CA GLY A 302 -2.39 -13.35 -39.17
C GLY A 302 -3.73 -14.07 -39.20
N GLU A 303 -3.78 -15.30 -38.71
CA GLU A 303 -5.02 -16.10 -38.66
C GLU A 303 -5.85 -15.84 -37.40
N LYS A 304 -5.28 -15.14 -36.40
CA LYS A 304 -5.95 -14.88 -35.12
C LYS A 304 -6.81 -13.63 -35.21
N LYS A 305 -8.13 -13.82 -35.17
CA LYS A 305 -9.10 -12.73 -35.03
C LYS A 305 -9.15 -12.32 -33.55
N LEU A 306 -8.90 -11.03 -33.26
CA LEU A 306 -8.91 -10.48 -31.91
C LEU A 306 -10.20 -9.75 -31.59
N ILE A 307 -10.74 -9.01 -32.58
CA ILE A 307 -11.96 -8.20 -32.44
C ILE A 307 -12.79 -8.44 -33.69
N GLU A 308 -14.07 -8.77 -33.49
CA GLU A 308 -15.04 -8.96 -34.58
C GLU A 308 -16.25 -8.04 -34.36
N ASP A 309 -16.47 -7.13 -35.30
CA ASP A 309 -17.66 -6.28 -35.40
C ASP A 309 -18.06 -5.54 -34.10
N PHE A 310 -17.09 -4.92 -33.44
CA PHE A 310 -17.34 -4.20 -32.19
C PHE A 310 -17.78 -2.77 -32.46
N SER A 311 -18.96 -2.39 -31.93
CA SER A 311 -19.50 -1.04 -32.01
C SER A 311 -19.86 -0.52 -30.63
N TYR A 312 -19.37 0.69 -30.30
CA TYR A 312 -19.70 1.33 -29.03
C TYR A 312 -19.48 2.85 -29.13
N ILE A 313 -20.35 3.62 -28.47
CA ILE A 313 -20.23 5.07 -28.32
C ILE A 313 -20.01 5.39 -26.85
N PHE A 314 -18.84 5.91 -26.53
CA PHE A 314 -18.52 6.33 -25.16
C PHE A 314 -19.27 7.61 -24.82
N LEU A 315 -20.01 7.61 -23.75
CA LEU A 315 -20.76 8.76 -23.24
C LEU A 315 -19.90 9.54 -22.22
N LYS A 316 -20.25 10.79 -22.00
CA LYS A 316 -19.60 11.59 -20.95
C LYS A 316 -19.74 10.89 -19.59
N ASN A 317 -18.66 10.82 -18.82
CA ASN A 317 -18.57 10.16 -17.52
C ASN A 317 -18.76 8.63 -17.58
N ASP A 318 -18.59 8.00 -18.75
CA ASP A 318 -18.52 6.56 -18.85
C ASP A 318 -17.27 6.04 -18.13
N ARG A 319 -17.46 4.95 -17.39
CA ARG A 319 -16.41 4.23 -16.66
C ARG A 319 -16.46 2.77 -17.06
N VAL A 320 -15.55 2.40 -17.95
CA VAL A 320 -15.57 1.13 -18.66
C VAL A 320 -14.34 0.30 -18.29
N GLY A 321 -14.56 -0.92 -17.82
CA GLY A 321 -13.54 -1.93 -17.58
C GLY A 321 -13.54 -2.98 -18.69
N PHE A 322 -12.35 -3.32 -19.22
CA PHE A 322 -12.18 -4.43 -20.15
C PHE A 322 -11.51 -5.61 -19.46
N VAL A 323 -12.13 -6.78 -19.53
CA VAL A 323 -11.64 -8.02 -18.93
C VAL A 323 -11.53 -9.15 -19.97
N GLY A 324 -10.68 -10.14 -19.72
CA GLY A 324 -10.47 -11.30 -20.59
C GLY A 324 -9.07 -11.87 -20.47
N HIS A 325 -8.84 -13.02 -21.08
CA HIS A 325 -7.55 -13.72 -21.05
C HIS A 325 -6.41 -12.88 -21.67
N ASN A 326 -5.19 -13.21 -21.31
CA ASN A 326 -4.01 -12.57 -21.91
C ASN A 326 -3.94 -12.88 -23.41
N GLY A 327 -3.66 -11.84 -24.22
CA GLY A 327 -3.60 -11.95 -25.67
C GLY A 327 -4.95 -12.08 -26.41
N CYS A 328 -6.08 -11.74 -25.74
CA CYS A 328 -7.41 -11.70 -26.39
C CYS A 328 -7.65 -10.41 -27.18
N GLY A 329 -6.81 -9.37 -27.03
CA GLY A 329 -6.91 -8.14 -27.83
C GLY A 329 -7.22 -6.87 -27.04
N LYS A 330 -7.23 -6.91 -25.69
CA LYS A 330 -7.50 -5.75 -24.83
C LYS A 330 -6.63 -4.54 -25.17
N THR A 331 -5.30 -4.68 -25.05
CA THR A 331 -4.35 -3.61 -25.39
C THR A 331 -4.43 -3.17 -26.85
N THR A 332 -4.78 -4.09 -27.79
CA THR A 332 -4.98 -3.74 -29.19
C THR A 332 -6.19 -2.81 -29.35
N LEU A 333 -7.30 -3.09 -28.68
CA LEU A 333 -8.47 -2.20 -28.69
C LEU A 333 -8.13 -0.83 -28.09
N MET A 334 -7.38 -0.78 -26.96
CA MET A 334 -6.92 0.49 -26.37
C MET A 334 -6.08 1.31 -27.36
N LYS A 335 -5.14 0.66 -28.07
CA LYS A 335 -4.31 1.30 -29.11
C LYS A 335 -5.11 1.74 -30.32
N ILE A 336 -6.23 1.07 -30.65
CA ILE A 336 -7.14 1.52 -31.69
C ILE A 336 -7.88 2.78 -31.23
N ILE A 337 -8.41 2.81 -30.01
CA ILE A 337 -9.10 3.96 -29.42
C ILE A 337 -8.16 5.18 -29.35
N ASP A 338 -6.89 4.97 -29.00
CA ASP A 338 -5.87 6.03 -28.98
C ASP A 338 -5.40 6.46 -30.40
N GLY A 339 -5.84 5.75 -31.46
CA GLY A 339 -5.46 6.05 -32.84
C GLY A 339 -4.08 5.58 -33.27
N ARG A 340 -3.32 4.87 -32.40
CA ARG A 340 -1.99 4.31 -32.71
C ARG A 340 -2.04 3.11 -33.65
N VAL A 341 -3.11 2.35 -33.61
CA VAL A 341 -3.34 1.18 -34.48
C VAL A 341 -4.61 1.40 -35.29
N LYS A 342 -4.53 1.21 -36.61
CA LYS A 342 -5.70 1.27 -37.47
C LYS A 342 -6.46 -0.06 -37.42
N PRO A 343 -7.81 -0.03 -37.35
CA PRO A 343 -8.61 -1.22 -37.51
C PRO A 343 -8.48 -1.78 -38.95
N ASP A 344 -8.76 -3.05 -39.14
CA ASP A 344 -8.78 -3.69 -40.46
C ASP A 344 -10.11 -3.42 -41.17
N ALA A 345 -11.21 -3.30 -40.41
CA ALA A 345 -12.51 -2.87 -40.89
C ALA A 345 -13.19 -2.00 -39.81
N GLY A 346 -14.16 -1.17 -40.24
CA GLY A 346 -14.85 -0.24 -39.38
C GLY A 346 -14.23 1.16 -39.36
N GLU A 347 -14.83 2.04 -38.56
CA GLU A 347 -14.44 3.46 -38.45
C GLU A 347 -14.33 3.87 -36.99
N LEU A 348 -13.26 4.63 -36.67
CA LEU A 348 -13.07 5.30 -35.39
C LEU A 348 -13.32 6.79 -35.58
N VAL A 349 -14.29 7.35 -34.85
CA VAL A 349 -14.59 8.77 -34.83
C VAL A 349 -14.19 9.34 -33.47
N ILE A 350 -13.28 10.33 -33.49
CA ILE A 350 -12.83 11.04 -32.28
C ILE A 350 -13.26 12.50 -32.39
N GLY A 351 -13.99 12.99 -31.40
CA GLY A 351 -14.45 14.38 -31.33
C GLY A 351 -13.28 15.38 -31.28
N GLN A 352 -13.41 16.53 -31.92
CA GLN A 352 -12.36 17.57 -32.02
C GLN A 352 -11.89 18.10 -30.64
N THR A 353 -12.72 18.00 -29.60
CA THR A 353 -12.39 18.45 -28.24
C THR A 353 -11.85 17.35 -27.36
N ILE A 354 -11.73 16.15 -27.90
CA ILE A 354 -11.25 15.00 -27.15
C ILE A 354 -9.73 15.08 -27.01
N LYS A 355 -9.28 14.96 -25.77
CA LYS A 355 -7.88 14.87 -25.40
C LYS A 355 -7.67 13.54 -24.65
N ILE A 356 -7.05 12.60 -25.32
CA ILE A 356 -6.81 11.26 -24.77
C ILE A 356 -5.52 11.29 -23.97
N GLY A 357 -5.56 10.84 -22.71
CA GLY A 357 -4.41 10.50 -21.89
C GLY A 357 -4.25 8.99 -21.85
N TYR A 358 -3.16 8.48 -22.42
CA TYR A 358 -2.90 7.05 -22.46
C TYR A 358 -1.79 6.68 -21.49
N TYR A 359 -2.13 5.89 -20.47
CA TYR A 359 -1.17 5.26 -19.58
C TYR A 359 -0.97 3.82 -20.00
N SER A 360 0.25 3.49 -20.45
CA SER A 360 0.64 2.12 -20.83
C SER A 360 1.56 1.51 -19.79
N GLN A 361 1.55 0.19 -19.73
CA GLN A 361 2.48 -0.58 -18.92
C GLN A 361 3.95 -0.35 -19.32
N GLU A 362 4.22 -0.13 -20.60
CA GLU A 362 5.55 0.16 -21.11
C GLU A 362 5.83 1.67 -21.12
N ILE A 363 6.98 2.05 -20.55
CA ILE A 363 7.47 3.43 -20.61
C ILE A 363 8.15 3.62 -21.97
N GLU A 364 7.79 4.71 -22.66
CA GLU A 364 8.38 5.07 -23.94
C GLU A 364 9.91 5.25 -23.82
N LYS A 365 10.65 4.47 -24.60
CA LYS A 365 12.12 4.45 -24.59
C LYS A 365 12.72 5.26 -25.74
N ASP A 366 11.89 5.68 -26.69
CA ASP A 366 12.32 6.41 -27.89
C ASP A 366 12.15 7.92 -27.68
N ALA A 367 13.24 8.65 -27.90
CA ALA A 367 13.25 10.12 -27.81
C ALA A 367 12.27 10.79 -28.80
N SER A 368 11.84 10.10 -29.87
CA SER A 368 10.82 10.57 -30.81
C SER A 368 9.43 10.73 -30.16
N ALA A 369 9.19 10.11 -29.00
CA ALA A 369 7.95 10.25 -28.22
C ALA A 369 7.77 11.63 -27.54
N GLY A 370 8.75 12.54 -27.70
CA GLY A 370 8.66 13.89 -27.14
C GLY A 370 8.56 13.93 -25.63
N VAL A 371 7.55 14.62 -25.07
CA VAL A 371 7.35 14.72 -23.62
C VAL A 371 7.04 13.39 -22.93
N ALA A 372 6.61 12.38 -23.66
CA ALA A 372 6.40 11.03 -23.11
C ALA A 372 7.72 10.28 -22.90
N TYR A 373 8.80 10.68 -23.58
CA TYR A 373 10.13 10.11 -23.36
C TYR A 373 10.68 10.50 -21.98
N MET A 374 11.08 9.51 -21.23
CA MET A 374 11.63 9.70 -19.88
C MET A 374 13.16 9.71 -19.94
N ASP A 375 13.74 10.87 -20.24
CA ASP A 375 15.19 11.06 -20.27
C ASP A 375 15.80 10.82 -18.88
N PRO A 376 16.71 9.83 -18.73
CA PRO A 376 17.33 9.54 -17.44
C PRO A 376 18.17 10.68 -16.84
N SER A 377 18.59 11.65 -17.65
CA SER A 377 19.41 12.79 -17.22
C SER A 377 18.60 13.95 -16.63
N LEU A 378 17.30 14.04 -16.95
CA LEU A 378 16.43 15.08 -16.44
C LEU A 378 16.13 14.90 -14.96
N LYS A 379 15.84 16.04 -14.27
CA LYS A 379 15.28 16.01 -12.93
C LYS A 379 13.79 15.67 -12.96
N VAL A 380 13.31 15.03 -11.89
CA VAL A 380 11.90 14.66 -11.75
C VAL A 380 10.96 15.86 -11.95
N ILE A 381 11.28 16.99 -11.31
CA ILE A 381 10.47 18.22 -11.41
C ILE A 381 10.49 18.81 -12.83
N GLU A 382 11.63 18.75 -13.52
CA GLU A 382 11.76 19.28 -14.88
C GLU A 382 10.93 18.46 -15.87
N TYR A 383 10.91 17.13 -15.73
CA TYR A 383 10.10 16.26 -16.57
C TYR A 383 8.60 16.58 -16.48
N ILE A 384 8.10 16.81 -15.27
CA ILE A 384 6.68 17.18 -15.09
C ILE A 384 6.40 18.61 -15.56
N ARG A 385 7.29 19.57 -15.30
CA ARG A 385 7.16 20.96 -15.79
C ARG A 385 7.16 21.06 -17.31
N ASN A 386 7.89 20.18 -18.00
CA ASN A 386 7.86 20.11 -19.47
C ASN A 386 6.46 19.72 -20.00
N THR A 387 5.65 19.03 -19.21
CA THR A 387 4.26 18.70 -19.54
C THR A 387 3.31 19.85 -19.16
N ALA A 388 3.35 20.26 -17.89
CA ALA A 388 2.59 21.41 -17.40
C ALA A 388 3.22 21.95 -16.11
N GLU A 389 3.37 23.27 -15.99
CA GLU A 389 3.88 23.91 -14.77
C GLU A 389 2.80 24.03 -13.71
N TYR A 390 1.57 24.25 -14.14
CA TYR A 390 0.37 24.35 -13.29
C TYR A 390 -0.77 23.57 -13.93
N VAL A 391 -1.61 23.02 -13.09
CA VAL A 391 -2.84 22.33 -13.50
C VAL A 391 -4.02 22.98 -12.78
N GLN A 392 -5.08 23.25 -13.53
CA GLN A 392 -6.32 23.78 -12.98
C GLN A 392 -7.10 22.65 -12.33
N THR A 393 -7.33 22.73 -11.03
CA THR A 393 -8.20 21.82 -10.27
C THR A 393 -9.44 22.57 -9.78
N GLU A 394 -10.41 21.88 -9.23
CA GLU A 394 -11.58 22.52 -8.61
C GLU A 394 -11.18 23.46 -7.48
N ASP A 395 -10.12 23.12 -6.72
CA ASP A 395 -9.58 23.93 -5.64
C ASP A 395 -8.69 25.09 -6.11
N GLY A 396 -8.46 25.23 -7.41
CA GLY A 396 -7.63 26.27 -7.99
C GLY A 396 -6.41 25.74 -8.77
N LEU A 397 -5.42 26.61 -8.98
CA LEU A 397 -4.17 26.28 -9.68
C LEU A 397 -3.21 25.54 -8.75
N VAL A 398 -2.87 24.31 -9.10
CA VAL A 398 -1.90 23.46 -8.37
C VAL A 398 -0.59 23.38 -9.16
N SER A 399 0.54 23.62 -8.50
CA SER A 399 1.85 23.56 -9.14
C SER A 399 2.34 22.12 -9.35
N ALA A 400 3.24 21.93 -10.33
CA ALA A 400 3.90 20.65 -10.59
C ALA A 400 4.58 20.06 -9.32
N SER A 401 5.18 20.90 -8.48
CA SER A 401 5.80 20.46 -7.22
C SER A 401 4.77 19.91 -6.22
N ALA A 402 3.62 20.59 -6.08
CA ALA A 402 2.55 20.13 -5.19
C ALA A 402 1.91 18.82 -5.70
N MET A 403 1.78 18.67 -7.03
CA MET A 403 1.30 17.41 -7.63
C MET A 403 2.30 16.26 -7.41
N LEU A 404 3.61 16.52 -7.51
CA LEU A 404 4.65 15.55 -7.19
C LEU A 404 4.59 15.11 -5.72
N GLU A 405 4.37 16.03 -4.78
CA GLU A 405 4.20 15.68 -3.37
C GLU A 405 2.98 14.78 -3.14
N ARG A 406 1.86 15.07 -3.81
CA ARG A 406 0.64 14.24 -3.78
C ARG A 406 0.90 12.82 -4.30
N PHE A 407 1.78 12.68 -5.30
CA PHE A 407 2.23 11.41 -5.87
C PHE A 407 3.46 10.84 -5.17
N LEU A 408 3.66 11.16 -3.89
CA LEU A 408 4.70 10.61 -3.01
C LEU A 408 6.13 10.85 -3.52
N PHE A 409 6.38 12.01 -4.15
CA PHE A 409 7.71 12.53 -4.43
C PHE A 409 8.00 13.72 -3.51
N PRO A 410 8.64 13.49 -2.36
CA PRO A 410 8.94 14.57 -1.43
C PRO A 410 9.89 15.60 -2.07
N PRO A 411 9.95 16.85 -1.57
CA PRO A 411 10.74 17.92 -2.17
C PRO A 411 12.21 17.55 -2.43
N GLU A 412 12.79 16.73 -1.57
CA GLU A 412 14.18 16.26 -1.68
C GLU A 412 14.40 15.36 -2.92
N GLU A 413 13.42 14.53 -3.27
CA GLU A 413 13.47 13.61 -4.42
C GLU A 413 13.12 14.31 -5.75
N GLN A 414 12.36 15.43 -5.71
CA GLN A 414 11.94 16.16 -6.91
C GLN A 414 13.12 16.72 -7.73
N TYR A 415 14.23 17.04 -7.06
CA TYR A 415 15.44 17.54 -7.71
C TYR A 415 16.43 16.42 -8.08
N GLY A 416 16.11 15.17 -7.75
CA GLY A 416 16.87 14.00 -8.18
C GLY A 416 16.73 13.74 -9.68
N VAL A 417 17.71 13.03 -10.26
CA VAL A 417 17.67 12.62 -11.67
C VAL A 417 16.84 11.35 -11.86
N ILE A 418 16.06 11.29 -12.93
CA ILE A 418 15.16 10.17 -13.25
C ILE A 418 15.90 8.84 -13.35
N GLY A 419 17.15 8.85 -13.81
CA GLY A 419 17.98 7.64 -13.94
C GLY A 419 18.14 6.87 -12.62
N LYS A 420 18.08 7.55 -11.46
CA LYS A 420 18.22 6.95 -10.13
C LYS A 420 16.92 6.38 -9.57
N LEU A 421 15.78 6.66 -10.20
CA LEU A 421 14.48 6.16 -9.76
C LEU A 421 14.35 4.65 -10.02
N SER A 422 13.70 3.96 -9.10
CA SER A 422 13.26 2.57 -9.28
C SER A 422 12.22 2.44 -10.39
N GLY A 423 11.99 1.22 -10.89
CA GLY A 423 10.96 0.95 -11.90
C GLY A 423 9.57 1.43 -11.51
N GLY A 424 9.16 1.16 -10.27
CA GLY A 424 7.85 1.60 -9.75
C GLY A 424 7.74 3.13 -9.60
N GLU A 425 8.81 3.81 -9.16
CA GLU A 425 8.84 5.28 -9.11
C GLU A 425 8.74 5.91 -10.51
N LYS A 426 9.41 5.33 -11.51
CA LYS A 426 9.30 5.78 -12.91
C LYS A 426 7.87 5.64 -13.44
N ARG A 427 7.19 4.53 -13.14
CA ARG A 427 5.80 4.30 -13.54
C ARG A 427 4.85 5.27 -12.87
N ARG A 428 5.02 5.52 -11.58
CA ARG A 428 4.28 6.53 -10.83
C ARG A 428 4.49 7.93 -11.41
N LEU A 429 5.72 8.27 -11.79
CA LEU A 429 6.03 9.54 -12.46
C LEU A 429 5.36 9.65 -13.84
N ASN A 430 5.35 8.55 -14.62
CA ASN A 430 4.66 8.51 -15.91
C ASN A 430 3.14 8.67 -15.76
N LEU A 431 2.54 8.03 -14.76
CA LEU A 431 1.12 8.22 -14.45
C LEU A 431 0.83 9.68 -14.15
N LEU A 432 1.60 10.30 -13.26
CA LEU A 432 1.46 11.72 -12.94
C LEU A 432 1.57 12.60 -14.20
N ARG A 433 2.52 12.33 -15.09
CA ARG A 433 2.65 13.07 -16.37
C ARG A 433 1.35 13.01 -17.18
N VAL A 434 0.77 11.80 -17.35
CA VAL A 434 -0.48 11.63 -18.10
C VAL A 434 -1.62 12.43 -17.47
N LEU A 435 -1.73 12.43 -16.14
CA LEU A 435 -2.76 13.21 -15.44
C LEU A 435 -2.52 14.72 -15.54
N MET A 436 -1.26 15.17 -15.55
CA MET A 436 -0.89 16.59 -15.73
C MET A 436 -1.25 17.14 -17.11
N GLU A 437 -1.42 16.30 -18.11
CA GLU A 437 -1.92 16.71 -19.43
C GLU A 437 -3.39 17.16 -19.41
N ALA A 438 -4.11 16.96 -18.31
CA ALA A 438 -5.53 17.27 -18.17
C ALA A 438 -6.40 16.64 -19.30
N PRO A 439 -6.32 15.31 -19.49
CA PRO A 439 -7.14 14.63 -20.49
C PRO A 439 -8.63 14.70 -20.12
N ASN A 440 -9.53 14.51 -21.11
CA ASN A 440 -10.95 14.27 -20.86
C ASN A 440 -11.39 12.85 -21.21
N VAL A 441 -10.50 12.07 -21.81
CA VAL A 441 -10.60 10.63 -21.96
C VAL A 441 -9.32 10.02 -21.41
N LEU A 442 -9.42 9.18 -20.39
CA LEU A 442 -8.28 8.54 -19.77
C LEU A 442 -8.32 7.04 -20.08
N ILE A 443 -7.26 6.55 -20.71
CA ILE A 443 -7.07 5.13 -21.01
C ILE A 443 -5.98 4.59 -20.07
N LEU A 444 -6.32 3.59 -19.26
CA LEU A 444 -5.43 2.94 -18.31
C LEU A 444 -5.24 1.47 -18.69
N ASP A 445 -4.07 1.14 -19.22
CA ASP A 445 -3.71 -0.22 -19.63
C ASP A 445 -2.87 -0.89 -18.55
N GLU A 446 -3.51 -1.78 -17.77
CA GLU A 446 -2.94 -2.51 -16.62
C GLU A 446 -2.24 -1.58 -15.58
N PRO A 447 -2.93 -0.56 -15.06
CA PRO A 447 -2.30 0.37 -14.12
C PRO A 447 -1.91 -0.27 -12.79
N THR A 448 -2.54 -1.39 -12.45
CA THR A 448 -2.40 -2.08 -11.17
C THR A 448 -1.16 -2.98 -11.07
N ASN A 449 -0.59 -3.41 -12.21
CA ASN A 449 0.50 -4.39 -12.23
C ASN A 449 1.80 -3.92 -11.57
N ASP A 450 2.04 -2.60 -11.49
CA ASP A 450 3.35 -2.10 -11.09
C ASP A 450 3.29 -0.87 -10.18
N LEU A 451 2.07 -0.42 -9.85
CA LEU A 451 1.84 0.63 -8.86
C LEU A 451 1.66 0.00 -7.49
N ASP A 452 2.25 0.62 -6.47
CA ASP A 452 2.00 0.21 -5.10
C ASP A 452 0.57 0.57 -4.64
N ILE A 453 0.11 -0.12 -3.60
CA ILE A 453 -1.24 0.02 -3.07
C ILE A 453 -1.57 1.47 -2.68
N THR A 454 -0.58 2.22 -2.18
CA THR A 454 -0.76 3.64 -1.81
C THR A 454 -0.96 4.51 -3.05
N THR A 455 -0.16 4.28 -4.09
CA THR A 455 -0.31 4.99 -5.38
C THR A 455 -1.63 4.62 -6.06
N LEU A 456 -2.06 3.36 -5.97
CA LEU A 456 -3.37 2.93 -6.47
C LEU A 456 -4.51 3.63 -5.75
N ALA A 457 -4.44 3.77 -4.43
CA ALA A 457 -5.45 4.53 -3.66
C ALA A 457 -5.51 6.00 -4.12
N ILE A 458 -4.37 6.65 -4.35
CA ILE A 458 -4.31 8.02 -4.87
C ILE A 458 -4.94 8.10 -6.27
N LEU A 459 -4.69 7.11 -7.13
CA LEU A 459 -5.30 7.05 -8.47
C LEU A 459 -6.82 6.85 -8.37
N GLU A 460 -7.28 5.96 -7.52
CA GLU A 460 -8.70 5.71 -7.29
C GLU A 460 -9.42 6.95 -6.80
N ASP A 461 -8.87 7.66 -5.81
CA ASP A 461 -9.43 8.91 -5.29
C ASP A 461 -9.47 10.01 -6.38
N TYR A 462 -8.45 10.08 -7.24
CA TYR A 462 -8.47 10.96 -8.40
C TYR A 462 -9.57 10.59 -9.38
N LEU A 463 -9.73 9.28 -9.68
CA LEU A 463 -10.73 8.78 -10.62
C LEU A 463 -12.16 8.96 -10.09
N ASP A 464 -12.39 8.84 -8.78
CA ASP A 464 -13.71 9.05 -8.18
C ASP A 464 -14.26 10.45 -8.49
N ASN A 465 -13.39 11.45 -8.47
CA ASN A 465 -13.72 12.86 -8.75
C ASN A 465 -13.50 13.27 -10.22
N TYR A 466 -13.19 12.34 -11.12
CA TYR A 466 -12.84 12.65 -12.50
C TYR A 466 -14.07 12.81 -13.40
N ASP A 467 -14.24 13.98 -14.01
CA ASP A 467 -15.37 14.35 -14.88
C ASP A 467 -15.16 13.98 -16.37
N GLY A 468 -14.47 12.90 -16.65
CA GLY A 468 -14.19 12.44 -18.00
C GLY A 468 -14.59 11.00 -18.25
N ILE A 469 -14.26 10.50 -19.43
CA ILE A 469 -14.39 9.08 -19.79
C ILE A 469 -13.17 8.34 -19.24
N VAL A 470 -13.41 7.23 -18.52
CA VAL A 470 -12.36 6.33 -18.04
C VAL A 470 -12.52 4.99 -18.73
N ILE A 471 -11.47 4.56 -19.39
CA ILE A 471 -11.38 3.25 -20.07
C ILE A 471 -10.21 2.52 -19.43
N THR A 472 -10.45 1.40 -18.79
CA THR A 472 -9.39 0.66 -18.10
C THR A 472 -9.37 -0.81 -18.46
N VAL A 473 -8.15 -1.34 -18.54
CA VAL A 473 -7.87 -2.78 -18.53
C VAL A 473 -7.18 -3.06 -17.20
N SER A 474 -7.71 -3.96 -16.41
CA SER A 474 -7.08 -4.40 -15.16
C SER A 474 -7.49 -5.83 -14.81
N HIS A 475 -6.60 -6.51 -14.09
CA HIS A 475 -6.88 -7.79 -13.44
C HIS A 475 -7.19 -7.63 -11.95
N ASP A 476 -7.04 -6.42 -11.39
CA ASP A 476 -7.38 -6.10 -10.00
C ASP A 476 -8.91 -5.95 -9.85
N ARG A 477 -9.50 -6.90 -9.12
CA ARG A 477 -10.95 -6.96 -8.86
C ARG A 477 -11.44 -5.75 -8.05
N TYR A 478 -10.70 -5.33 -7.04
CA TYR A 478 -11.02 -4.15 -6.22
C TYR A 478 -11.04 -2.86 -7.04
N PHE A 479 -10.02 -2.69 -7.88
CA PHE A 479 -9.93 -1.52 -8.76
C PHE A 479 -11.11 -1.46 -9.74
N LEU A 480 -11.44 -2.59 -10.38
CA LEU A 480 -12.56 -2.66 -11.33
C LEU A 480 -13.91 -2.46 -10.64
N ASP A 481 -14.14 -3.02 -9.45
CA ASP A 481 -15.38 -2.83 -8.70
C ASP A 481 -15.58 -1.39 -8.24
N ARG A 482 -14.50 -0.68 -7.88
CA ARG A 482 -14.56 0.74 -7.48
C ARG A 482 -14.78 1.67 -8.66
N ILE A 483 -14.05 1.46 -9.75
CA ILE A 483 -13.98 2.43 -10.85
C ILE A 483 -14.96 2.14 -11.97
N ALA A 484 -15.12 0.88 -12.40
CA ALA A 484 -15.93 0.52 -13.55
C ALA A 484 -17.42 0.45 -13.19
N LYS A 485 -18.25 1.11 -13.99
CA LYS A 485 -19.72 1.00 -13.95
C LYS A 485 -20.24 0.03 -15.01
N ARG A 486 -19.38 -0.39 -15.92
CA ARG A 486 -19.67 -1.28 -17.03
C ARG A 486 -18.45 -2.11 -17.37
N ILE A 487 -18.62 -3.41 -17.55
CA ILE A 487 -17.56 -4.35 -17.93
C ILE A 487 -17.80 -4.87 -19.34
N PHE A 488 -16.76 -4.85 -20.15
CA PHE A 488 -16.69 -5.52 -21.44
C PHE A 488 -15.81 -6.75 -21.33
N ALA A 489 -16.38 -7.93 -21.48
CA ALA A 489 -15.66 -9.21 -21.42
C ALA A 489 -15.33 -9.70 -22.83
N PHE A 490 -14.05 -10.00 -23.06
CA PHE A 490 -13.58 -10.66 -24.28
C PHE A 490 -13.79 -12.17 -24.15
N GLU A 491 -14.83 -12.68 -24.80
CA GLU A 491 -15.22 -14.08 -24.78
C GLU A 491 -15.20 -14.64 -26.22
N GLN A 492 -14.28 -15.57 -26.49
CA GLN A 492 -14.19 -16.30 -27.79
C GLN A 492 -14.24 -15.39 -29.04
N GLY A 493 -13.54 -14.24 -29.01
CA GLY A 493 -13.48 -13.29 -30.13
C GLY A 493 -14.61 -12.25 -30.16
N ASN A 494 -15.63 -12.41 -29.34
CA ASN A 494 -16.71 -11.45 -29.16
C ASN A 494 -16.48 -10.61 -27.89
N ILE A 495 -16.99 -9.38 -27.90
CA ILE A 495 -16.95 -8.49 -26.72
C ILE A 495 -18.37 -8.36 -26.20
N ARG A 496 -18.64 -8.89 -25.01
CA ARG A 496 -19.94 -8.79 -24.36
C ARG A 496 -19.94 -7.72 -23.29
N GLN A 497 -21.05 -7.00 -23.20
CA GLN A 497 -21.24 -5.92 -22.24
C GLN A 497 -22.03 -6.42 -21.02
N TYR A 498 -21.55 -6.05 -19.83
CA TYR A 498 -22.19 -6.30 -18.56
C TYR A 498 -22.31 -4.98 -17.79
N GLU A 499 -23.48 -4.72 -17.22
CA GLU A 499 -23.71 -3.55 -16.36
C GLU A 499 -23.32 -3.89 -14.92
N GLY A 500 -22.55 -2.99 -14.30
CA GLY A 500 -22.01 -3.10 -12.95
C GLY A 500 -20.49 -3.26 -12.91
N GLY A 501 -19.95 -3.57 -11.73
CA GLY A 501 -18.54 -3.82 -11.49
C GLY A 501 -18.12 -5.25 -11.85
N TYR A 502 -16.90 -5.61 -11.42
CA TYR A 502 -16.35 -6.96 -11.68
C TYR A 502 -17.12 -8.06 -10.93
N THR A 503 -17.55 -7.79 -9.71
CA THR A 503 -18.37 -8.73 -8.92
C THR A 503 -19.72 -9.00 -9.60
N ASP A 504 -20.38 -7.98 -10.18
CA ASP A 504 -21.61 -8.12 -10.94
C ASP A 504 -21.40 -8.93 -12.23
N TYR A 505 -20.26 -8.73 -12.90
CA TYR A 505 -19.86 -9.52 -14.06
C TYR A 505 -19.74 -11.00 -13.71
N LEU A 506 -19.02 -11.34 -12.62
CA LEU A 506 -18.85 -12.73 -12.18
C LEU A 506 -20.20 -13.40 -11.87
N ALA A 507 -21.13 -12.68 -11.24
CA ALA A 507 -22.47 -13.20 -10.93
C ALA A 507 -23.35 -13.44 -12.18
N LYS A 508 -23.07 -12.73 -13.28
CA LYS A 508 -23.84 -12.81 -14.55
C LYS A 508 -23.14 -13.63 -15.64
N ARG A 509 -21.88 -14.01 -15.43
CA ARG A 509 -21.12 -14.84 -16.38
C ARG A 509 -21.80 -16.20 -16.51
N PRO A 510 -22.13 -16.70 -17.72
CA PRO A 510 -22.62 -18.06 -17.92
C PRO A 510 -21.57 -19.04 -17.36
N GLU A 511 -21.98 -19.96 -16.50
CA GLU A 511 -21.11 -21.07 -16.06
C GLU A 511 -20.76 -21.89 -17.32
N ASP A 512 -19.49 -21.92 -17.69
CA ASP A 512 -18.99 -22.83 -18.72
C ASP A 512 -19.21 -24.26 -18.21
N GLU A 513 -19.99 -25.05 -18.96
CA GLU A 513 -20.34 -26.46 -18.70
C GLU A 513 -19.10 -27.40 -18.76
N THR A 514 -17.98 -27.06 -18.14
CA THR A 514 -16.78 -27.91 -18.07
C THR A 514 -16.18 -27.98 -16.67
N ALA A 515 -17.01 -28.21 -15.64
CA ALA A 515 -16.52 -28.71 -14.36
C ALA A 515 -17.52 -29.72 -13.81
N VAL A 516 -17.42 -30.96 -14.31
CA VAL A 516 -18.07 -32.12 -13.69
C VAL A 516 -17.40 -32.40 -12.35
N GLY A 517 -18.17 -32.35 -11.29
CA GLY A 517 -17.97 -33.15 -10.09
C GLY A 517 -17.56 -32.42 -8.81
N ASN A 518 -18.52 -31.93 -8.05
CA ASN A 518 -18.86 -32.55 -6.77
C ASN A 518 -20.09 -31.88 -6.14
N ALA A 519 -21.03 -32.74 -5.81
CA ALA A 519 -22.32 -32.45 -5.25
C ALA A 519 -22.27 -32.04 -3.78
N GLY A 520 -23.17 -31.14 -3.43
CA GLY A 520 -23.99 -31.27 -2.23
C GLY A 520 -23.50 -30.64 -0.95
N THR A 521 -24.09 -29.54 -0.59
CA THR A 521 -24.97 -29.48 0.60
C THR A 521 -25.69 -28.13 0.67
N GLU A 522 -27.02 -28.26 0.57
CA GLU A 522 -27.96 -27.20 0.95
C GLU A 522 -27.89 -26.94 2.45
N THR A 523 -27.99 -25.69 2.86
CA THR A 523 -28.77 -25.31 4.04
C THR A 523 -29.18 -23.84 3.95
N SER A 524 -30.40 -23.67 3.57
CA SER A 524 -31.48 -22.85 4.13
C SER A 524 -31.13 -21.63 4.96
N GLY A 525 -31.76 -20.56 4.49
CA GLY A 525 -31.78 -19.22 5.05
C GLY A 525 -32.43 -19.08 6.42
N LYS A 526 -32.20 -17.91 7.00
CA LYS A 526 -33.17 -17.21 7.86
C LYS A 526 -32.92 -15.71 7.79
N LYS A 527 -33.97 -15.02 7.37
CA LYS A 527 -34.21 -13.59 7.62
C LYS A 527 -34.51 -13.36 9.09
N ALA A 528 -34.08 -12.23 9.59
CA ALA A 528 -34.76 -11.41 10.62
C ALA A 528 -33.96 -10.10 10.68
N ASP A 529 -34.45 -9.03 10.24
CA ASP A 529 -35.52 -8.14 10.70
C ASP A 529 -35.04 -7.13 11.74
N GLN A 530 -35.30 -5.92 11.37
CA GLN A 530 -35.09 -4.62 11.98
C GLN A 530 -35.50 -4.54 13.47
N THR A 531 -34.83 -3.66 14.21
CA THR A 531 -35.57 -2.59 14.92
C THR A 531 -34.64 -1.47 15.34
N GLU A 532 -35.07 -0.29 14.96
CA GLU A 532 -34.69 1.02 15.50
C GLU A 532 -34.90 1.10 17.02
N ASN A 533 -34.07 1.90 17.72
CA ASN A 533 -34.63 2.95 18.55
C ASN A 533 -33.59 3.98 18.93
N ALA A 534 -33.95 5.20 18.59
CA ALA A 534 -33.40 6.42 19.12
C ALA A 534 -33.85 6.59 20.58
N ASP A 535 -33.01 7.18 21.43
CA ASP A 535 -33.51 8.24 22.28
C ASP A 535 -32.40 9.18 22.76
N ALA A 536 -32.70 10.43 22.58
CA ALA A 536 -31.95 11.58 23.01
C ALA A 536 -32.23 11.85 24.51
N THR A 537 -31.23 12.35 25.22
CA THR A 537 -31.51 13.29 26.31
C THR A 537 -30.40 14.33 26.43
N GLU A 538 -30.77 15.53 26.09
CA GLU A 538 -30.21 16.78 26.59
C GLU A 538 -30.16 16.82 28.11
N ASN A 539 -29.13 17.47 28.64
CA ASN A 539 -29.30 18.44 29.74
C ASN A 539 -27.97 19.21 29.89
N ALA A 540 -27.98 20.43 29.43
CA ALA A 540 -28.35 21.62 30.22
C ALA A 540 -27.17 22.22 31.01
N GLU A 541 -26.71 23.32 30.45
CA GLU A 541 -25.88 24.35 31.10
C GLU A 541 -26.44 24.76 32.46
N LYS A 542 -25.55 24.93 33.40
CA LYS A 542 -25.77 25.89 34.49
C LYS A 542 -24.59 26.81 34.64
N LYS A 543 -24.75 28.01 34.08
CA LYS A 543 -24.08 29.21 34.57
C LYS A 543 -24.38 29.40 36.02
N ASP A 544 -23.38 29.61 36.84
CA ASP A 544 -23.54 30.35 38.07
C ASP A 544 -22.53 31.47 38.15
N SER A 545 -23.12 32.66 37.92
CA SER A 545 -22.52 33.95 38.19
C SER A 545 -22.71 34.25 39.67
N ARG A 546 -21.62 34.43 40.41
CA ARG A 546 -21.58 35.31 41.60
C ARG A 546 -20.16 35.76 41.88
N ALA A 547 -19.79 36.85 41.26
CA ALA A 547 -18.78 37.74 41.79
C ALA A 547 -19.44 38.65 42.83
N THR A 548 -19.02 38.58 44.07
CA THR A 548 -19.14 39.71 45.00
C THR A 548 -18.05 39.62 46.04
N TRP A 549 -17.11 40.53 45.95
CA TRP A 549 -16.43 41.29 47.02
C TRP A 549 -16.36 40.67 48.42
N LYS A 550 -15.11 40.34 48.83
CA LYS A 550 -14.65 40.69 50.20
C LYS A 550 -13.16 41.04 50.16
N SER A 551 -12.89 42.31 50.29
CA SER A 551 -11.58 42.88 50.57
C SER A 551 -11.08 42.44 51.97
N GLY A 552 -9.78 42.08 52.07
CA GLY A 552 -9.08 42.11 53.34
C GLY A 552 -8.95 40.81 54.12
N ARG A 553 -8.57 39.68 53.46
CA ARG A 553 -7.93 38.57 54.18
C ARG A 553 -6.61 38.26 53.52
N LYS A 554 -5.53 38.15 54.32
CA LYS A 554 -4.24 37.63 53.85
C LYS A 554 -4.46 36.28 53.18
N LEU A 555 -4.04 36.14 51.93
CA LEU A 555 -4.04 34.87 51.23
C LEU A 555 -3.16 33.89 52.01
N LYS A 556 -3.70 32.72 52.35
CA LYS A 556 -2.96 31.60 52.93
C LYS A 556 -3.40 30.35 52.20
N PHE A 557 -2.51 29.39 52.08
CA PHE A 557 -2.89 28.05 51.58
C PHE A 557 -4.00 27.49 52.46
N THR A 558 -4.97 26.86 51.85
CA THR A 558 -5.87 25.93 52.55
C THR A 558 -5.09 24.69 52.98
N TRP A 559 -5.55 23.96 53.98
CA TRP A 559 -4.87 22.75 54.45
C TRP A 559 -4.63 21.72 53.34
N GLN A 560 -5.55 21.64 52.39
CA GLN A 560 -5.48 20.73 51.26
C GLN A 560 -4.47 21.19 50.21
N GLU A 561 -4.43 22.49 49.92
CA GLU A 561 -3.43 23.09 49.02
C GLU A 561 -2.01 23.00 49.58
N GLN A 562 -1.85 23.09 50.91
CA GLN A 562 -0.59 22.91 51.58
C GLN A 562 -0.07 21.47 51.45
N LYS A 563 -0.95 20.48 51.64
CA LYS A 563 -0.65 19.07 51.51
C LYS A 563 -0.32 18.73 50.06
N ASP A 564 -1.13 19.20 49.10
CA ASP A 564 -0.90 19.04 47.66
C ASP A 564 0.44 19.65 47.27
N TYR A 565 0.78 20.83 47.81
CA TYR A 565 2.05 21.51 47.52
C TYR A 565 3.28 20.71 48.00
N GLU A 566 3.15 19.99 49.12
CA GLU A 566 4.23 19.16 49.69
C GLU A 566 4.43 17.85 48.91
N THR A 567 3.36 17.26 48.34
CA THR A 567 3.41 15.92 47.73
C THR A 567 3.42 15.93 46.20
N ILE A 568 2.98 17.01 45.55
CA ILE A 568 2.73 17.06 44.12
C ILE A 568 4.01 16.85 43.27
N GLU A 569 5.17 17.26 43.80
CA GLU A 569 6.45 17.08 43.12
C GLU A 569 6.90 15.62 43.11
N ASP A 570 6.67 14.91 44.23
CA ASP A 570 6.97 13.47 44.33
C ASP A 570 6.01 12.65 43.46
N ASP A 571 4.74 13.08 43.36
CA ASP A 571 3.75 12.47 42.49
C ASP A 571 4.12 12.65 41.00
N ILE A 572 4.55 13.83 40.61
CA ILE A 572 5.02 14.14 39.25
C ILE A 572 6.25 13.29 38.91
N ALA A 573 7.25 13.20 39.81
CA ALA A 573 8.43 12.39 39.61
C ALA A 573 8.12 10.89 39.47
N ALA A 574 7.13 10.38 40.23
CA ALA A 574 6.69 9.00 40.14
C ALA A 574 5.99 8.70 38.79
N LEU A 575 5.16 9.62 38.30
CA LEU A 575 4.50 9.49 36.99
C LEU A 575 5.53 9.58 35.84
N GLU A 576 6.54 10.43 35.95
CA GLU A 576 7.64 10.52 34.97
C GLU A 576 8.46 9.22 34.90
N ALA A 577 8.80 8.63 36.05
CA ALA A 577 9.49 7.34 36.09
C ALA A 577 8.65 6.21 35.46
N LYS A 578 7.33 6.25 35.67
CA LYS A 578 6.41 5.28 35.07
C LYS A 578 6.32 5.45 33.55
N LEU A 579 6.42 6.67 33.03
CA LEU A 579 6.48 6.93 31.59
C LEU A 579 7.78 6.41 30.97
N GLU A 580 8.94 6.61 31.62
CA GLU A 580 10.21 6.03 31.14
C GLU A 580 10.14 4.49 31.10
N GLU A 581 9.56 3.85 32.11
CA GLU A 581 9.37 2.40 32.14
C GLU A 581 8.44 1.90 31.01
N LEU A 582 7.36 2.63 30.73
CA LEU A 582 6.45 2.32 29.63
C LEU A 582 7.14 2.49 28.26
N ASP A 583 7.97 3.52 28.08
CA ASP A 583 8.73 3.74 26.85
C ASP A 583 9.77 2.64 26.60
N GLU A 584 10.46 2.16 27.64
CA GLU A 584 11.37 1.01 27.53
C GLU A 584 10.59 -0.27 27.15
N LYS A 585 9.43 -0.52 27.75
CA LYS A 585 8.56 -1.65 27.40
C LYS A 585 8.06 -1.55 25.97
N MET A 586 7.61 -0.39 25.53
CA MET A 586 7.19 -0.17 24.14
C MET A 586 8.33 -0.42 23.15
N GLY A 587 9.56 -0.04 23.49
CA GLY A 587 10.75 -0.36 22.69
C GLY A 587 10.99 -1.88 22.55
N SER A 588 10.73 -2.65 23.60
CA SER A 588 10.91 -4.11 23.60
C SER A 588 9.79 -4.87 22.86
N PHE A 589 8.59 -4.28 22.75
CA PHE A 589 7.42 -4.87 22.07
C PHE A 589 7.07 -4.17 20.75
N ALA A 590 8.02 -3.46 20.13
CA ALA A 590 7.80 -2.68 18.91
C ALA A 590 7.23 -3.49 17.70
N SER A 591 7.34 -4.82 17.74
CA SER A 591 6.82 -5.72 16.70
C SER A 591 5.46 -6.35 16.99
N ASP A 592 4.89 -6.15 18.19
CA ASP A 592 3.59 -6.71 18.61
C ASP A 592 2.56 -5.57 18.76
N PHE A 593 1.77 -5.36 17.72
CA PHE A 593 0.82 -4.24 17.65
C PHE A 593 -0.24 -4.27 18.76
N VAL A 594 -0.71 -5.46 19.18
CA VAL A 594 -1.75 -5.57 20.22
C VAL A 594 -1.20 -5.10 21.56
N LYS A 595 -0.01 -5.58 21.93
CA LYS A 595 0.67 -5.14 23.18
C LYS A 595 1.11 -3.69 23.10
N LEU A 596 1.58 -3.25 21.93
CA LEU A 596 1.96 -1.86 21.71
C LEU A 596 0.76 -0.92 21.89
N ASN A 597 -0.42 -1.31 21.41
CA ASN A 597 -1.65 -0.55 21.59
C ASN A 597 -2.07 -0.47 23.07
N GLU A 598 -2.02 -1.58 23.81
CA GLU A 598 -2.32 -1.60 25.26
C GLU A 598 -1.35 -0.68 26.03
N LEU A 599 -0.05 -0.79 25.78
CA LEU A 599 0.98 0.06 26.38
C LEU A 599 0.80 1.53 26.02
N THR A 600 0.40 1.82 24.77
CA THR A 600 0.12 3.19 24.32
C THR A 600 -1.09 3.78 25.03
N GLN A 601 -2.16 3.02 25.22
CA GLN A 601 -3.33 3.46 26.00
C GLN A 601 -2.98 3.69 27.46
N GLU A 602 -2.13 2.84 28.04
CA GLU A 602 -1.66 3.03 29.42
C GLU A 602 -0.78 4.28 29.52
N LYS A 603 0.10 4.51 28.53
CA LYS A 603 0.93 5.71 28.44
C LYS A 603 0.09 6.98 28.37
N ILE A 604 -0.95 7.01 27.52
CA ILE A 604 -1.87 8.15 27.41
C ILE A 604 -2.54 8.47 28.75
N LYS A 605 -2.99 7.46 29.50
CA LYS A 605 -3.60 7.67 30.82
C LYS A 605 -2.61 8.29 31.81
N VAL A 606 -1.38 7.78 31.86
CA VAL A 606 -0.35 8.29 32.75
C VAL A 606 0.07 9.71 32.36
N GLU A 607 0.10 10.02 31.07
CA GLU A 607 0.36 11.38 30.57
C GLU A 607 -0.77 12.35 30.93
N ASP A 608 -2.05 11.93 30.87
CA ASP A 608 -3.20 12.76 31.29
C ASP A 608 -3.15 13.04 32.80
N GLU A 609 -2.81 12.03 33.61
CA GLU A 609 -2.63 12.21 35.06
C GLU A 609 -1.47 13.18 35.34
N LEU A 610 -0.38 13.07 34.61
CA LEU A 610 0.77 13.97 34.72
C LEU A 610 0.39 15.40 34.33
N GLU A 611 -0.38 15.59 33.26
CA GLU A 611 -0.85 16.92 32.84
C GLU A 611 -1.72 17.58 33.92
N HIS A 612 -2.66 16.83 34.49
CA HIS A 612 -3.49 17.31 35.59
C HIS A 612 -2.70 17.69 36.85
N LYS A 613 -1.69 16.87 37.20
CA LYS A 613 -0.82 17.17 38.34
C LYS A 613 0.05 18.41 38.07
N MET A 614 0.52 18.59 36.84
CA MET A 614 1.29 19.78 36.44
C MET A 614 0.45 21.07 36.46
N GLU A 615 -0.79 21.02 35.95
CA GLU A 615 -1.71 22.18 36.05
C GLU A 615 -2.00 22.55 37.50
N ARG A 616 -2.17 21.53 38.36
CA ARG A 616 -2.38 21.74 39.80
C ARG A 616 -1.14 22.34 40.46
N TRP A 617 0.05 21.87 40.10
CA TRP A 617 1.31 22.40 40.60
C TRP A 617 1.53 23.88 40.17
N GLU A 618 1.22 24.24 38.90
CA GLU A 618 1.33 25.61 38.40
C GLU A 618 0.40 26.55 39.19
N TYR A 619 -0.83 26.13 39.45
CA TYR A 619 -1.78 26.88 40.31
C TYR A 619 -1.22 27.11 41.70
N LEU A 620 -0.68 26.08 42.35
CA LEU A 620 -0.12 26.16 43.70
C LEU A 620 1.14 27.04 43.77
N GLU A 621 1.99 26.99 42.76
CA GLU A 621 3.17 27.89 42.63
C GLU A 621 2.74 29.34 42.45
N GLU A 622 1.74 29.64 41.63
CA GLU A 622 1.22 31.00 41.45
C GLU A 622 0.60 31.52 42.74
N LEU A 623 -0.14 30.66 43.46
CA LEU A 623 -0.72 30.99 44.75
C LEU A 623 0.38 31.28 45.80
N ASN A 624 1.45 30.47 45.86
CA ASN A 624 2.59 30.66 46.75
C ASN A 624 3.33 31.95 46.41
N ALA A 625 3.54 32.29 45.15
CA ALA A 625 4.12 33.55 44.74
C ALA A 625 3.29 34.76 45.16
N ARG A 626 1.96 34.67 45.10
CA ARG A 626 1.04 35.73 45.59
C ARG A 626 1.06 35.89 47.10
N ILE A 627 1.11 34.78 47.85
CA ILE A 627 1.27 34.79 49.31
C ILE A 627 2.57 35.44 49.74
N THR A 628 3.69 35.04 49.10
CA THR A 628 5.03 35.56 49.38
C THR A 628 5.17 37.05 49.00
N ALA A 629 4.43 37.51 47.97
CA ALA A 629 4.40 38.92 47.56
C ALA A 629 3.58 39.79 48.53
N GLN A 630 2.63 39.23 49.29
CA GLN A 630 1.83 39.93 50.32
C GLN A 630 2.60 40.04 51.66
N ASP A 631 3.55 39.16 51.91
CA ASP A 631 4.37 39.17 53.16
C ASP A 631 5.66 40.03 53.03
N ARG A 632 5.89 40.59 51.86
CA ARG A 632 6.92 41.62 51.61
C ARG A 632 6.29 43.01 51.54
#